data_f128df429b94d67cd54148f5d370c6e1
#
_entry.id   f128df429b94d67cd54148f5d370c6e1
#
_cell.length_a   1.000
_cell.length_b   1.000
_cell.length_c   1.000
_cell.angle_alpha   90.00
_cell.angle_beta   90.00
_cell.angle_gamma   90.00
#
_symmetry.space_group_name_H-M   'P 1'
#
loop_
_entity.id
_entity.type
_entity.pdbx_description
1 polymer ?
#
loop_
_entity_poly.entity_id
_entity_poly.type
_entity_poly.pdbx_seq_one_letter_code
_entity_poly.pdbx_strand_id
1 'polypeptide(L)'
;MVTKYTSPVNAYRLFKLLPILFLIIWVADSGDYQTKVYTRAILAGLCFSIVGDFLLLFPTQFKSGLFSFLTGHIWYMVAFISCDWSVPILPTIIIIILAMGMISQLYSTSGKLKIPVLVYITVIAGMGITAFGRLEAIQSTPAIIGAMGATLFMISDCILGWNKFKKPFHLAEGIILLTYYSGQWMIAFSTMK
;
A
#
# COMPACT_ATOMS: atom_id res chain seq x y z
N MET A 1 23.89 26.22 9.54
CA MET A 1 23.32 25.07 10.26
C MET A 1 22.70 24.08 9.27
N VAL A 2 23.52 23.48 8.39
CA VAL A 2 23.10 22.66 7.21
C VAL A 2 23.99 21.43 7.09
N THR A 3 24.13 20.62 8.16
CA THR A 3 25.00 19.42 8.09
C THR A 3 24.40 18.20 8.77
N LYS A 4 23.07 18.02 8.74
CA LYS A 4 22.42 16.90 9.46
C LYS A 4 21.75 15.86 8.54
N TYR A 5 21.93 15.91 7.20
CA TYR A 5 21.17 15.06 6.27
C TYR A 5 22.00 14.25 5.28
N THR A 6 23.29 14.12 5.49
CA THR A 6 24.17 13.26 4.67
C THR A 6 24.75 12.08 5.47
N SER A 7 23.95 11.45 6.31
CA SER A 7 24.36 10.13 6.81
C SER A 7 24.25 9.14 5.63
N PRO A 8 25.31 8.37 5.34
CA PRO A 8 25.25 7.35 4.30
C PRO A 8 24.06 6.42 4.58
N VAL A 9 23.38 5.95 3.53
CA VAL A 9 22.30 4.97 3.67
C VAL A 9 22.92 3.74 4.32
N ASN A 10 22.67 3.53 5.60
CA ASN A 10 23.21 2.39 6.35
C ASN A 10 22.72 1.10 5.72
N ALA A 11 23.56 0.06 5.68
CA ALA A 11 23.20 -1.27 5.18
C ALA A 11 21.86 -1.76 5.77
N TYR A 12 21.61 -1.50 7.06
CA TYR A 12 20.34 -1.78 7.73
C TYR A 12 19.10 -1.21 6.99
N ARG A 13 19.19 0.00 6.41
CA ARG A 13 18.07 0.60 5.66
C ARG A 13 17.82 -0.14 4.34
N LEU A 14 18.85 -0.66 3.70
CA LEU A 14 18.71 -1.45 2.48
C LEU A 14 18.06 -2.81 2.75
N PHE A 15 18.30 -3.41 3.92
CA PHE A 15 17.63 -4.66 4.30
C PHE A 15 16.10 -4.56 4.32
N LYS A 16 15.53 -3.35 4.47
CA LYS A 16 14.08 -3.12 4.39
C LYS A 16 13.50 -3.42 2.99
N LEU A 17 14.32 -3.44 1.94
CA LEU A 17 13.88 -3.77 0.58
C LEU A 17 13.77 -5.28 0.33
N LEU A 18 14.48 -6.10 1.10
CA LEU A 18 14.56 -7.55 0.87
C LEU A 18 13.20 -8.26 0.92
N PRO A 19 12.28 -7.97 1.86
CA PRO A 19 10.98 -8.63 1.89
C PRO A 19 10.20 -8.45 0.59
N ILE A 20 10.17 -7.22 0.04
CA ILE A 20 9.43 -6.94 -1.20
C ILE A 20 10.15 -7.55 -2.41
N LEU A 21 11.48 -7.50 -2.45
CA LEU A 21 12.26 -8.16 -3.51
C LEU A 21 11.98 -9.67 -3.53
N PHE A 22 11.97 -10.32 -2.36
CA PHE A 22 11.61 -11.72 -2.24
C PHE A 22 10.19 -11.99 -2.78
N LEU A 23 9.20 -11.16 -2.43
CA LEU A 23 7.84 -11.31 -2.93
C LEU A 23 7.74 -11.16 -4.45
N ILE A 24 8.49 -10.22 -5.05
CA ILE A 24 8.54 -10.05 -6.50
C ILE A 24 9.05 -11.33 -7.17
N ILE A 25 10.18 -11.87 -6.69
CA ILE A 25 10.76 -13.10 -7.23
C ILE A 25 9.79 -14.27 -7.06
N TRP A 26 9.22 -14.41 -5.85
CA TRP A 26 8.31 -15.49 -5.53
C TRP A 26 7.02 -15.47 -6.38
N VAL A 27 6.38 -14.31 -6.55
CA VAL A 27 5.17 -14.18 -7.39
C VAL A 27 5.51 -14.37 -8.86
N ALA A 28 6.70 -13.94 -9.32
CA ALA A 28 7.14 -14.15 -10.69
C ALA A 28 7.39 -15.63 -11.02
N ASP A 29 7.86 -16.42 -10.04
CA ASP A 29 8.14 -17.85 -10.22
C ASP A 29 6.91 -18.73 -9.99
N SER A 30 6.13 -18.48 -8.93
CA SER A 30 5.09 -19.37 -8.43
C SER A 30 3.66 -18.88 -8.68
N GLY A 31 3.49 -17.65 -9.17
CA GLY A 31 2.16 -17.05 -9.40
C GLY A 31 1.35 -17.79 -10.46
N ASP A 32 0.03 -17.93 -10.23
CA ASP A 32 -0.86 -18.56 -11.20
C ASP A 32 -1.02 -17.72 -12.48
N TYR A 33 -0.41 -18.16 -13.56
CA TYR A 33 -0.49 -17.50 -14.85
C TYR A 33 -1.82 -17.77 -15.61
N GLN A 34 -2.72 -18.56 -15.05
CA GLN A 34 -4.08 -18.70 -15.62
C GLN A 34 -4.86 -17.39 -15.45
N THR A 35 -4.62 -16.66 -14.35
CA THR A 35 -5.12 -15.29 -14.11
C THR A 35 -4.05 -14.26 -14.45
N LYS A 36 -3.52 -14.31 -15.67
CA LYS A 36 -2.33 -13.52 -16.08
C LYS A 36 -2.41 -12.02 -15.79
N VAL A 37 -3.60 -11.41 -15.91
CA VAL A 37 -3.78 -9.97 -15.66
C VAL A 37 -3.64 -9.68 -14.18
N TYR A 38 -4.29 -10.47 -13.31
CA TYR A 38 -4.22 -10.34 -11.87
C TYR A 38 -2.77 -10.40 -11.36
N THR A 39 -2.08 -11.51 -11.66
CA THR A 39 -0.70 -11.75 -11.22
C THR A 39 0.26 -10.66 -11.73
N ARG A 40 0.14 -10.26 -13.00
CA ARG A 40 0.98 -9.19 -13.57
C ARG A 40 0.73 -7.84 -12.91
N ALA A 41 -0.52 -7.51 -12.61
CA ALA A 41 -0.87 -6.28 -11.93
C ALA A 41 -0.36 -6.27 -10.49
N ILE A 42 -0.42 -7.40 -9.75
CA ILE A 42 0.20 -7.53 -8.43
C ILE A 42 1.73 -7.35 -8.53
N LEU A 43 2.39 -7.98 -9.51
CA LEU A 43 3.83 -7.79 -9.72
C LEU A 43 4.19 -6.32 -9.99
N ALA A 44 3.41 -5.63 -10.84
CA ALA A 44 3.62 -4.21 -11.09
C ALA A 44 3.46 -3.39 -9.80
N GLY A 45 2.45 -3.68 -8.99
CA GLY A 45 2.25 -3.04 -7.68
C GLY A 45 3.44 -3.25 -6.74
N LEU A 46 3.95 -4.47 -6.63
CA LEU A 46 5.15 -4.80 -5.84
C LEU A 46 6.40 -4.05 -6.35
N CYS A 47 6.58 -3.97 -7.68
CA CYS A 47 7.70 -3.21 -8.28
C CYS A 47 7.63 -1.72 -7.94
N PHE A 48 6.45 -1.10 -8.00
CA PHE A 48 6.30 0.29 -7.58
C PHE A 48 6.46 0.46 -6.06
N SER A 49 6.07 -0.53 -5.26
CA SER A 49 6.25 -0.51 -3.81
C SER A 49 7.73 -0.54 -3.43
N ILE A 50 8.56 -1.41 -4.04
CA ILE A 50 10.01 -1.44 -3.74
C ILE A 50 10.71 -0.15 -4.18
N VAL A 51 10.28 0.48 -5.28
CA VAL A 51 10.78 1.81 -5.69
C VAL A 51 10.36 2.85 -4.66
N GLY A 52 9.12 2.80 -4.15
CA GLY A 52 8.65 3.65 -3.07
C GLY A 52 9.48 3.50 -1.80
N ASP A 53 9.72 2.27 -1.36
CA ASP A 53 10.57 1.96 -0.20
C ASP A 53 11.98 2.52 -0.36
N PHE A 54 12.59 2.32 -1.54
CA PHE A 54 13.92 2.88 -1.84
C PHE A 54 13.93 4.40 -1.77
N LEU A 55 12.95 5.08 -2.37
CA LEU A 55 12.85 6.53 -2.36
C LEU A 55 12.64 7.09 -0.94
N LEU A 56 11.87 6.39 -0.10
CA LEU A 56 11.65 6.81 1.29
C LEU A 56 12.90 6.68 2.18
N LEU A 57 13.97 6.00 1.74
CA LEU A 57 15.26 6.03 2.43
C LEU A 57 15.87 7.44 2.45
N PHE A 58 15.49 8.28 1.48
CA PHE A 58 15.99 9.64 1.32
C PHE A 58 14.90 10.65 1.70
N PRO A 59 15.08 11.43 2.78
CA PRO A 59 14.06 12.39 3.25
C PRO A 59 13.64 13.41 2.19
N THR A 60 14.54 13.76 1.26
CA THR A 60 14.29 14.68 0.14
C THR A 60 13.38 14.09 -0.94
N GLN A 61 13.29 12.76 -1.03
CA GLN A 61 12.52 12.02 -2.04
C GLN A 61 11.14 11.56 -1.54
N PHE A 62 10.69 12.06 -0.39
CA PHE A 62 9.41 11.67 0.19
C PHE A 62 8.23 11.77 -0.80
N LYS A 63 8.16 12.86 -1.59
CA LYS A 63 7.10 13.06 -2.59
C LYS A 63 7.15 12.00 -3.70
N SER A 64 8.34 11.71 -4.18
CA SER A 64 8.56 10.69 -5.23
C SER A 64 8.21 9.30 -4.71
N GLY A 65 8.58 8.98 -3.46
CA GLY A 65 8.18 7.74 -2.79
C GLY A 65 6.66 7.62 -2.67
N LEU A 66 5.99 8.68 -2.21
CA LEU A 66 4.53 8.72 -2.13
C LEU A 66 3.86 8.48 -3.49
N PHE A 67 4.39 9.10 -4.56
CA PHE A 67 3.88 8.91 -5.92
C PHE A 67 4.10 7.47 -6.41
N SER A 68 5.24 6.86 -6.08
CA SER A 68 5.51 5.46 -6.42
C SER A 68 4.50 4.51 -5.74
N PHE A 69 4.26 4.68 -4.44
CA PHE A 69 3.24 3.91 -3.72
C PHE A 69 1.84 4.13 -4.30
N LEU A 70 1.48 5.38 -4.61
CA LEU A 70 0.21 5.69 -5.27
C LEU A 70 0.02 4.87 -6.56
N THR A 71 1.06 4.81 -7.39
CA THR A 71 1.05 4.02 -8.63
C THR A 71 0.93 2.52 -8.33
N GLY A 72 1.61 2.04 -7.29
CA GLY A 72 1.48 0.67 -6.80
C GLY A 72 0.04 0.32 -6.40
N HIS A 73 -0.65 1.21 -5.66
CA HIS A 73 -2.06 1.01 -5.29
C HIS A 73 -2.99 0.97 -6.50
N ILE A 74 -2.73 1.81 -7.52
CA ILE A 74 -3.50 1.75 -8.78
C ILE A 74 -3.35 0.39 -9.44
N TRP A 75 -2.13 -0.18 -9.47
CA TRP A 75 -1.92 -1.52 -10.01
C TRP A 75 -2.61 -2.60 -9.19
N TYR A 76 -2.66 -2.49 -7.86
CA TYR A 76 -3.45 -3.40 -7.03
C TYR A 76 -4.95 -3.26 -7.29
N MET A 77 -5.47 -2.04 -7.50
CA MET A 77 -6.86 -1.84 -7.95
C MET A 77 -7.12 -2.56 -9.27
N VAL A 78 -6.23 -2.39 -10.27
CA VAL A 78 -6.32 -3.09 -11.56
C VAL A 78 -6.35 -4.60 -11.36
N ALA A 79 -5.50 -5.14 -10.46
CA ALA A 79 -5.53 -6.56 -10.13
C ALA A 79 -6.90 -6.98 -9.60
N PHE A 80 -7.40 -6.33 -8.56
CA PHE A 80 -8.63 -6.71 -7.89
C PHE A 80 -9.88 -6.63 -8.79
N ILE A 81 -9.94 -5.66 -9.73
CA ILE A 81 -11.05 -5.55 -10.69
C ILE A 81 -10.87 -6.40 -11.96
N SER A 82 -9.69 -6.99 -12.18
CA SER A 82 -9.43 -7.85 -13.36
C SER A 82 -10.08 -9.25 -13.25
N CYS A 83 -10.61 -9.59 -12.11
CA CYS A 83 -11.39 -10.79 -11.84
C CYS A 83 -12.88 -10.42 -11.68
N ASP A 84 -13.72 -11.42 -11.42
CA ASP A 84 -15.12 -11.15 -11.05
C ASP A 84 -15.17 -10.19 -9.86
N TRP A 85 -16.00 -9.17 -10.00
CA TRP A 85 -16.10 -8.08 -9.04
C TRP A 85 -17.58 -7.64 -8.86
N SER A 86 -17.96 -7.35 -7.63
CA SER A 86 -19.28 -6.80 -7.28
C SER A 86 -19.13 -5.62 -6.33
N VAL A 87 -20.16 -4.79 -6.19
CA VAL A 87 -20.12 -3.63 -5.29
C VAL A 87 -20.26 -4.07 -3.84
N PRO A 88 -19.22 -4.00 -2.99
CA PRO A 88 -19.30 -4.38 -1.58
C PRO A 88 -19.90 -3.21 -0.78
N ILE A 89 -21.21 -3.11 -0.69
CA ILE A 89 -21.91 -1.92 -0.14
C ILE A 89 -21.43 -1.56 1.26
N LEU A 90 -21.46 -2.51 2.21
CA LEU A 90 -21.09 -2.24 3.60
C LEU A 90 -19.59 -1.89 3.77
N PRO A 91 -18.63 -2.65 3.21
CA PRO A 91 -17.22 -2.25 3.21
C PRO A 91 -16.99 -0.88 2.57
N THR A 92 -17.67 -0.57 1.46
CA THR A 92 -17.55 0.74 0.79
C THR A 92 -17.96 1.88 1.71
N ILE A 93 -19.09 1.78 2.40
CA ILE A 93 -19.54 2.80 3.35
C ILE A 93 -18.50 2.99 4.47
N ILE A 94 -18.03 1.90 5.06
CA ILE A 94 -17.03 1.95 6.14
C ILE A 94 -15.73 2.62 5.65
N ILE A 95 -15.21 2.19 4.50
CA ILE A 95 -13.96 2.74 3.95
C ILE A 95 -14.10 4.24 3.62
N ILE A 96 -15.22 4.66 3.05
CA ILE A 96 -15.47 6.09 2.77
C ILE A 96 -15.50 6.90 4.07
N ILE A 97 -16.19 6.42 5.12
CA ILE A 97 -16.23 7.10 6.42
C ILE A 97 -14.82 7.24 7.00
N LEU A 98 -14.02 6.16 6.98
CA LEU A 98 -12.64 6.19 7.47
C LEU A 98 -11.77 7.12 6.64
N ALA A 99 -11.89 7.10 5.31
CA ALA A 99 -11.15 8.00 4.41
C ALA A 99 -11.50 9.47 4.66
N MET A 100 -12.78 9.80 4.82
CA MET A 100 -13.23 11.16 5.17
C MET A 100 -12.68 11.59 6.54
N GLY A 101 -12.68 10.69 7.53
CA GLY A 101 -12.07 10.92 8.83
C GLY A 101 -10.57 11.24 8.72
N MET A 102 -9.82 10.45 7.93
CA MET A 102 -8.39 10.71 7.69
C MET A 102 -8.16 12.03 6.94
N ILE A 103 -8.94 12.32 5.91
CA ILE A 103 -8.88 13.59 5.17
C ILE A 103 -9.09 14.77 6.13
N SER A 104 -10.13 14.73 6.97
CA SER A 104 -10.43 15.81 7.91
C SER A 104 -9.28 16.08 8.89
N GLN A 105 -8.58 15.03 9.32
CA GLN A 105 -7.44 15.13 10.24
C GLN A 105 -6.15 15.62 9.58
N LEU A 106 -5.88 15.19 8.34
CA LEU A 106 -4.60 15.44 7.68
C LEU A 106 -4.62 16.65 6.74
N TYR A 107 -5.78 17.06 6.22
CA TYR A 107 -5.88 18.13 5.23
C TYR A 107 -5.30 19.47 5.75
N SER A 108 -5.61 19.86 6.99
CA SER A 108 -5.13 21.10 7.57
C SER A 108 -3.64 21.09 7.89
N THR A 109 -3.08 19.92 8.22
CA THR A 109 -1.69 19.76 8.69
C THR A 109 -0.70 19.42 7.56
N SER A 110 -1.18 19.02 6.38
CA SER A 110 -0.32 18.60 5.25
C SER A 110 0.37 19.74 4.49
N GLY A 111 0.09 21.00 4.80
CA GLY A 111 0.74 22.17 4.18
C GLY A 111 0.64 22.17 2.65
N LYS A 112 1.79 22.21 1.96
CA LYS A 112 1.86 22.18 0.48
C LYS A 112 1.52 20.80 -0.12
N LEU A 113 1.35 19.77 0.70
CA LEU A 113 1.02 18.40 0.28
C LEU A 113 -0.47 18.06 0.40
N LYS A 114 -1.35 19.03 0.65
CA LYS A 114 -2.80 18.82 0.80
C LYS A 114 -3.40 18.02 -0.36
N ILE A 115 -3.16 18.45 -1.59
CA ILE A 115 -3.68 17.77 -2.78
C ILE A 115 -3.07 16.38 -2.97
N PRO A 116 -1.73 16.19 -2.95
CA PRO A 116 -1.15 14.86 -2.95
C PRO A 116 -1.69 13.90 -1.90
N VAL A 117 -1.88 14.36 -0.66
CA VAL A 117 -2.43 13.53 0.44
C VAL A 117 -3.89 13.18 0.19
N LEU A 118 -4.70 14.13 -0.29
CA LEU A 118 -6.09 13.86 -0.67
C LEU A 118 -6.19 12.77 -1.73
N VAL A 119 -5.45 12.93 -2.84
CA VAL A 119 -5.41 11.94 -3.93
C VAL A 119 -4.95 10.58 -3.42
N TYR A 120 -3.92 10.56 -2.57
CA TYR A 120 -3.38 9.35 -2.00
C TYR A 120 -4.41 8.58 -1.14
N ILE A 121 -5.11 9.27 -0.23
CA ILE A 121 -6.17 8.67 0.60
C ILE A 121 -7.31 8.14 -0.28
N THR A 122 -7.69 8.86 -1.34
CA THR A 122 -8.75 8.44 -2.26
C THR A 122 -8.36 7.16 -3.01
N VAL A 123 -7.13 7.07 -3.50
CA VAL A 123 -6.65 5.87 -4.24
C VAL A 123 -6.52 4.67 -3.31
N ILE A 124 -6.00 4.86 -2.10
CA ILE A 124 -5.96 3.78 -1.09
C ILE A 124 -7.36 3.27 -0.73
N ALA A 125 -8.32 4.17 -0.54
CA ALA A 125 -9.71 3.79 -0.30
C ALA A 125 -10.27 2.99 -1.48
N GLY A 126 -9.99 3.43 -2.72
CA GLY A 126 -10.33 2.70 -3.94
C GLY A 126 -9.74 1.30 -3.97
N MET A 127 -8.45 1.14 -3.59
CA MET A 127 -7.82 -0.18 -3.48
C MET A 127 -8.55 -1.08 -2.48
N GLY A 128 -8.90 -0.57 -1.30
CA GLY A 128 -9.68 -1.33 -0.33
C GLY A 128 -11.04 -1.75 -0.87
N ILE A 129 -11.79 -0.81 -1.47
CA ILE A 129 -13.11 -1.10 -2.05
C ILE A 129 -13.01 -2.17 -3.15
N THR A 130 -12.02 -2.08 -4.04
CA THR A 130 -11.85 -3.08 -5.10
C THR A 130 -11.46 -4.45 -4.58
N ALA A 131 -10.64 -4.52 -3.52
CA ALA A 131 -10.29 -5.77 -2.86
C ALA A 131 -11.50 -6.46 -2.21
N PHE A 132 -12.33 -5.71 -1.50
CA PHE A 132 -13.59 -6.23 -0.94
C PHE A 132 -14.61 -6.58 -2.02
N GLY A 133 -14.64 -5.85 -3.15
CA GLY A 133 -15.50 -6.18 -4.28
C GLY A 133 -15.15 -7.52 -4.93
N ARG A 134 -13.85 -7.83 -5.03
CA ARG A 134 -13.40 -9.16 -5.44
C ARG A 134 -13.80 -10.24 -4.43
N LEU A 135 -13.66 -9.96 -3.14
CA LEU A 135 -14.08 -10.88 -2.08
C LEU A 135 -15.59 -11.17 -2.14
N GLU A 136 -16.43 -10.15 -2.33
CA GLU A 136 -17.88 -10.26 -2.45
C GLU A 136 -18.28 -11.15 -3.63
N ALA A 137 -17.62 -11.01 -4.77
CA ALA A 137 -17.93 -11.76 -5.99
C ALA A 137 -17.43 -13.21 -5.95
N ILE A 138 -16.20 -13.45 -5.48
CA ILE A 138 -15.52 -14.75 -5.64
C ILE A 138 -15.63 -15.62 -4.40
N GLN A 139 -15.68 -15.04 -3.19
CA GLN A 139 -15.78 -15.73 -1.87
C GLN A 139 -14.77 -16.88 -1.68
N SER A 140 -13.55 -16.73 -2.20
CA SER A 140 -12.48 -17.73 -2.14
C SER A 140 -11.41 -17.35 -1.12
N THR A 141 -10.63 -18.33 -0.65
CA THR A 141 -9.51 -18.09 0.26
C THR A 141 -8.52 -17.04 -0.30
N PRO A 142 -8.08 -17.09 -1.58
CA PRO A 142 -7.24 -16.03 -2.14
C PRO A 142 -7.89 -14.64 -2.13
N ALA A 143 -9.22 -14.54 -2.32
CA ALA A 143 -9.92 -13.26 -2.26
C ALA A 143 -9.97 -12.72 -0.82
N ILE A 144 -10.21 -13.58 0.17
CA ILE A 144 -10.15 -13.20 1.60
C ILE A 144 -8.76 -12.68 1.95
N ILE A 145 -7.72 -13.42 1.60
CA ILE A 145 -6.32 -13.06 1.89
C ILE A 145 -5.97 -11.71 1.22
N GLY A 146 -6.37 -11.51 -0.04
CA GLY A 146 -6.15 -10.25 -0.75
C GLY A 146 -6.84 -9.06 -0.07
N ALA A 147 -8.09 -9.22 0.37
CA ALA A 147 -8.84 -8.18 1.08
C ALA A 147 -8.22 -7.86 2.47
N MET A 148 -7.78 -8.87 3.20
CA MET A 148 -7.05 -8.70 4.46
C MET A 148 -5.72 -7.96 4.23
N GLY A 149 -4.99 -8.34 3.18
CA GLY A 149 -3.74 -7.69 2.80
C GLY A 149 -3.94 -6.21 2.45
N ALA A 150 -4.97 -5.89 1.65
CA ALA A 150 -5.33 -4.51 1.33
C ALA A 150 -5.70 -3.72 2.60
N THR A 151 -6.42 -4.32 3.53
CA THR A 151 -6.77 -3.70 4.82
C THR A 151 -5.54 -3.37 5.66
N LEU A 152 -4.60 -4.32 5.80
CA LEU A 152 -3.35 -4.08 6.53
C LEU A 152 -2.51 -2.98 5.89
N PHE A 153 -2.46 -2.94 4.55
CA PHE A 153 -1.77 -1.89 3.83
C PHE A 153 -2.43 -0.52 4.09
N MET A 154 -3.76 -0.43 4.02
CA MET A 154 -4.49 0.80 4.36
C MET A 154 -4.17 1.28 5.78
N ILE A 155 -4.12 0.37 6.76
CA ILE A 155 -3.77 0.68 8.16
C ILE A 155 -2.35 1.24 8.23
N SER A 156 -1.39 0.60 7.57
CA SER A 156 0.00 1.07 7.49
C SER A 156 0.08 2.51 7.00
N ASP A 157 -0.60 2.82 5.91
CA ASP A 157 -0.56 4.13 5.30
C ASP A 157 -1.31 5.20 6.10
N CYS A 158 -2.39 4.83 6.78
CA CYS A 158 -3.04 5.71 7.74
C CYS A 158 -2.08 6.11 8.88
N ILE A 159 -1.34 5.13 9.42
CA ILE A 159 -0.37 5.38 10.49
C ILE A 159 0.81 6.21 9.96
N LEU A 160 1.31 5.91 8.76
CA LEU A 160 2.37 6.68 8.11
C LEU A 160 1.95 8.15 7.92
N GLY A 161 0.75 8.37 7.38
CA GLY A 161 0.19 9.71 7.21
C GLY A 161 0.02 10.45 8.53
N TRP A 162 -0.52 9.79 9.55
CA TRP A 162 -0.66 10.37 10.89
C TRP A 162 0.68 10.75 11.49
N ASN A 163 1.65 9.81 11.48
CA ASN A 163 2.99 10.02 12.01
C ASN A 163 3.74 11.14 11.30
N LYS A 164 3.52 11.28 9.98
CA LYS A 164 4.20 12.29 9.16
C LYS A 164 3.59 13.69 9.30
N PHE A 165 2.27 13.80 9.32
CA PHE A 165 1.57 15.07 9.15
C PHE A 165 0.85 15.58 10.41
N LYS A 166 0.56 14.70 11.38
CA LYS A 166 -0.20 15.07 12.59
C LYS A 166 0.68 15.05 13.84
N LYS A 167 1.04 13.87 14.31
CA LYS A 167 1.79 13.70 15.56
C LYS A 167 2.67 12.46 15.49
N PRO A 168 4.00 12.62 15.47
CA PRO A 168 4.92 11.49 15.58
C PRO A 168 4.76 10.75 16.91
N PHE A 169 4.88 9.41 16.90
CA PHE A 169 4.91 8.59 18.10
C PHE A 169 5.92 7.45 17.98
N HIS A 170 6.44 7.01 19.12
CA HIS A 170 7.63 6.15 19.21
C HIS A 170 7.49 4.79 18.49
N LEU A 171 6.31 4.16 18.53
CA LEU A 171 6.08 2.83 17.94
C LEU A 171 5.64 2.89 16.48
N ALA A 172 5.47 4.08 15.90
CA ALA A 172 4.91 4.23 14.55
C ALA A 172 5.67 3.43 13.50
N GLU A 173 7.00 3.52 13.47
CA GLU A 173 7.80 2.82 12.46
C GLU A 173 7.63 1.30 12.54
N GLY A 174 7.64 0.73 13.74
CA GLY A 174 7.46 -0.70 13.94
C GLY A 174 6.09 -1.19 13.46
N ILE A 175 5.02 -0.45 13.79
CA ILE A 175 3.65 -0.79 13.40
C ILE A 175 3.48 -0.64 11.88
N ILE A 176 4.01 0.44 11.29
CA ILE A 176 4.00 0.67 9.84
C ILE A 176 4.66 -0.52 9.12
N LEU A 177 5.88 -0.89 9.51
CA LEU A 177 6.61 -1.98 8.85
C LEU A 177 5.90 -3.32 8.99
N LEU A 178 5.38 -3.62 10.19
CA LEU A 178 4.66 -4.87 10.45
C LEU A 178 3.40 -4.96 9.57
N THR A 179 2.55 -3.93 9.59
CA THR A 179 1.29 -3.94 8.83
C THR A 179 1.55 -3.87 7.32
N TYR A 180 2.54 -3.10 6.89
CA TYR A 180 2.95 -2.98 5.50
C TYR A 180 3.44 -4.31 4.91
N TYR A 181 4.46 -4.94 5.53
CA TYR A 181 5.00 -6.18 4.99
C TYR A 181 4.01 -7.33 5.09
N SER A 182 3.22 -7.42 6.17
CA SER A 182 2.15 -8.41 6.27
C SER A 182 1.09 -8.19 5.18
N GLY A 183 0.71 -6.94 4.92
CA GLY A 183 -0.21 -6.58 3.86
C GLY A 183 0.30 -6.96 2.48
N GLN A 184 1.56 -6.60 2.16
CA GLN A 184 2.21 -6.95 0.90
C GLN A 184 2.32 -8.46 0.71
N TRP A 185 2.68 -9.19 1.78
CA TRP A 185 2.77 -10.64 1.75
C TRP A 185 1.42 -11.29 1.43
N MET A 186 0.35 -10.83 2.09
CA MET A 186 -1.00 -11.34 1.84
C MET A 186 -1.49 -11.00 0.43
N ILE A 187 -1.24 -9.79 -0.07
CA ILE A 187 -1.57 -9.41 -1.45
C ILE A 187 -0.80 -10.30 -2.45
N ALA A 188 0.49 -10.53 -2.23
CA ALA A 188 1.28 -11.43 -3.06
C ALA A 188 0.75 -12.87 -2.98
N PHE A 189 0.45 -13.38 -1.76
CA PHE A 189 -0.07 -14.73 -1.56
C PHE A 189 -1.43 -14.97 -2.23
N SER A 190 -2.23 -13.93 -2.39
CA SER A 190 -3.54 -14.01 -3.08
C SER A 190 -3.44 -14.33 -4.58
N THR A 191 -2.23 -14.38 -5.16
CA THR A 191 -1.97 -14.84 -6.53
C THR A 191 -1.84 -16.37 -6.63
N MET A 192 -1.72 -17.08 -5.50
CA MET A 192 -1.59 -18.53 -5.44
C MET A 192 -2.99 -19.19 -5.47
N LYS A 193 -3.02 -20.47 -5.87
CA LYS A 193 -4.23 -21.29 -5.85
C LYS A 193 -4.59 -21.76 -4.46
#